data_67272169e72e73edb5d396d902b3dc2b
#
_entry.id   67272169e72e73edb5d396d902b3dc2b
#
_cell.length_a   1.000
_cell.length_b   1.000
_cell.length_c   1.000
_cell.angle_alpha   90.00
_cell.angle_beta   90.00
_cell.angle_gamma   90.00
#
_symmetry.space_group_name_H-M   'P 1'
#
loop_
_entity.id
_entity.type
_entity.pdbx_description
1 polymer ?
#
loop_
_entity_poly.entity_id
_entity_poly.type
_entity_poly.pdbx_seq_one_letter_code
_entity_poly.pdbx_strand_id
1 'polypeptide(L)'
;MHFGEAIDEERMEKLIRRAYDRGVRTFMPADFYGKGAADEMMGKALAGLPRDTYCLIGIVGHDFYSAERLGIKGFPRFTHPELRQPSEYKSYLRMATEKSLERCQADKFDLLMLHNPDSVGYSNDTVWSGMADLKAEGLADRLGVAPGPANGFTLDILLNFERFEELIDWAMIILNPLEPWPGDMLLPGAEKHGVDLITRVVDYGGLFHGDVKPGHEFGEGDHRTFRPEGWVEAGNEKIDRMREVAEKHGLSMLQLACAWNLSQTRVKSVVPTLIQEVGENAKPIEEKLDDLAGVSDLTLSDEEVAAIREIGNNKGCMTLKGGNPEYEGDPVADRWELNPDLAGVGETWGIKPEVDLACVH
;
A
#
# COMPACT_ATOMS: atom_id res chain seq x y z
N MET A 1 -3.58 6.34 -15.51
CA MET A 1 -4.60 5.58 -14.77
C MET A 1 -4.87 6.32 -13.48
N HIS A 2 -6.09 6.40 -13.05
CA HIS A 2 -6.58 7.08 -11.85
C HIS A 2 -7.71 6.24 -11.24
N PHE A 3 -8.23 6.68 -10.11
CA PHE A 3 -9.45 6.16 -9.51
C PHE A 3 -10.50 7.25 -9.47
N GLY A 4 -11.72 6.99 -9.92
CA GLY A 4 -12.82 7.93 -9.91
C GLY A 4 -12.56 9.22 -10.70
N GLU A 5 -13.14 10.33 -10.23
CA GLU A 5 -12.93 11.65 -10.83
C GLU A 5 -11.58 12.26 -10.43
N ALA A 6 -10.98 12.99 -11.35
CA ALA A 6 -9.79 13.78 -11.06
C ALA A 6 -10.14 14.93 -10.11
N ILE A 7 -9.33 15.10 -9.08
CA ILE A 7 -9.44 16.19 -8.12
C ILE A 7 -8.40 17.24 -8.48
N ASP A 8 -8.82 18.51 -8.57
CA ASP A 8 -7.90 19.61 -8.81
C ASP A 8 -6.96 19.88 -7.61
N GLU A 9 -5.87 20.60 -7.87
CA GLU A 9 -4.83 20.85 -6.88
C GLU A 9 -5.35 21.61 -5.67
N GLU A 10 -6.22 22.60 -5.87
CA GLU A 10 -6.76 23.43 -4.78
C GLU A 10 -7.64 22.58 -3.84
N ARG A 11 -8.50 21.73 -4.41
CA ARG A 11 -9.34 20.82 -3.63
C ARG A 11 -8.48 19.76 -2.91
N MET A 12 -7.43 19.25 -3.56
CA MET A 12 -6.52 18.29 -2.94
C MET A 12 -5.78 18.90 -1.75
N GLU A 13 -5.27 20.13 -1.88
CA GLU A 13 -4.64 20.85 -0.77
C GLU A 13 -5.59 21.01 0.42
N LYS A 14 -6.86 21.41 0.15
CA LYS A 14 -7.89 21.53 1.18
C LYS A 14 -8.22 20.20 1.84
N LEU A 15 -8.23 19.08 1.09
CA LEU A 15 -8.45 17.75 1.63
C LEU A 15 -7.31 17.32 2.58
N ILE A 16 -6.07 17.56 2.22
CA ILE A 16 -4.92 17.26 3.09
C ILE A 16 -4.99 18.07 4.38
N ARG A 17 -5.31 19.38 4.28
CA ARG A 17 -5.53 20.23 5.45
C ARG A 17 -6.68 19.75 6.32
N ARG A 18 -7.82 19.41 5.70
CA ARG A 18 -8.97 18.86 6.42
C ARG A 18 -8.59 17.55 7.13
N ALA A 19 -7.81 16.68 6.50
CA ALA A 19 -7.33 15.45 7.13
C ALA A 19 -6.55 15.74 8.42
N TYR A 20 -5.63 16.69 8.37
CA TYR A 20 -4.89 17.14 9.56
C TYR A 20 -5.82 17.71 10.63
N ASP A 21 -6.76 18.60 10.27
CA ASP A 21 -7.71 19.23 11.19
C ASP A 21 -8.66 18.20 11.84
N ARG A 22 -8.93 17.09 11.12
CA ARG A 22 -9.72 15.95 11.61
C ARG A 22 -8.93 14.93 12.43
N GLY A 23 -7.64 15.13 12.65
CA GLY A 23 -6.84 14.25 13.49
C GLY A 23 -5.98 13.22 12.75
N VAL A 24 -6.01 13.18 11.42
CA VAL A 24 -5.03 12.38 10.66
C VAL A 24 -3.64 12.97 10.88
N ARG A 25 -2.67 12.11 11.21
CA ARG A 25 -1.31 12.53 11.56
C ARG A 25 -0.22 11.86 10.74
N THR A 26 -0.57 10.96 9.82
CA THR A 26 0.40 10.31 8.95
C THR A 26 0.11 10.71 7.50
N PHE A 27 1.10 11.27 6.84
CA PHE A 27 1.03 11.74 5.46
C PHE A 27 2.15 11.10 4.64
N MET A 28 1.81 10.62 3.45
CA MET A 28 2.69 9.76 2.68
C MET A 28 2.58 10.07 1.18
N PRO A 29 3.40 10.96 0.66
CA PRO A 29 3.59 11.09 -0.78
C PRO A 29 4.50 9.99 -1.32
N ALA A 30 4.49 9.80 -2.64
CA ALA A 30 5.47 8.99 -3.33
C ALA A 30 6.09 9.82 -4.46
N ASP A 31 7.40 9.86 -4.50
CA ASP A 31 8.19 10.76 -5.34
C ASP A 31 7.86 10.67 -6.84
N PHE A 32 7.48 9.48 -7.34
CA PHE A 32 7.18 9.32 -8.77
C PHE A 32 5.74 9.68 -9.14
N TYR A 33 4.80 9.87 -8.17
CA TYR A 33 3.45 10.29 -8.47
C TYR A 33 3.44 11.72 -9.02
N GLY A 34 2.97 11.83 -10.27
CA GLY A 34 3.04 13.10 -10.99
C GLY A 34 4.47 13.62 -11.22
N LYS A 35 5.50 12.72 -11.16
CA LYS A 35 6.93 13.10 -11.27
C LYS A 35 7.34 14.15 -10.23
N GLY A 36 6.96 13.94 -8.99
CA GLY A 36 7.24 14.84 -7.88
C GLY A 36 6.08 15.73 -7.46
N ALA A 37 5.01 15.84 -8.26
CA ALA A 37 3.88 16.70 -7.93
C ALA A 37 3.18 16.31 -6.62
N ALA A 38 3.18 15.02 -6.26
CA ALA A 38 2.63 14.57 -4.98
C ALA A 38 3.45 15.08 -3.78
N ASP A 39 4.77 15.09 -3.89
CA ASP A 39 5.65 15.66 -2.87
C ASP A 39 5.43 17.17 -2.73
N GLU A 40 5.38 17.89 -3.86
CA GLU A 40 5.16 19.35 -3.88
C GLU A 40 3.80 19.70 -3.26
N MET A 41 2.75 18.96 -3.62
CA MET A 41 1.42 19.11 -3.05
C MET A 41 1.43 18.89 -1.53
N MET A 42 2.13 17.86 -1.07
CA MET A 42 2.24 17.54 0.35
C MET A 42 2.98 18.67 1.10
N GLY A 43 4.13 19.12 0.57
CA GLY A 43 4.89 20.22 1.15
C GLY A 43 4.06 21.50 1.25
N LYS A 44 3.32 21.83 0.19
CA LYS A 44 2.42 22.99 0.15
C LYS A 44 1.28 22.87 1.16
N ALA A 45 0.61 21.73 1.19
CA ALA A 45 -0.53 21.51 2.08
C ALA A 45 -0.14 21.48 3.57
N LEU A 46 1.04 20.98 3.93
CA LEU A 46 1.52 20.91 5.30
C LEU A 46 2.30 22.16 5.74
N ALA A 47 2.57 23.10 4.84
CA ALA A 47 3.31 24.32 5.15
C ALA A 47 2.70 25.09 6.33
N GLY A 48 3.54 25.50 7.28
CA GLY A 48 3.13 26.27 8.47
C GLY A 48 2.47 25.45 9.58
N LEU A 49 2.27 24.13 9.41
CA LEU A 49 1.92 23.24 10.51
C LEU A 49 3.15 22.91 11.34
N PRO A 50 3.04 22.78 12.70
CA PRO A 50 4.18 22.37 13.53
C PRO A 50 4.67 20.99 13.09
N ARG A 51 5.96 20.89 12.74
CA ARG A 51 6.55 19.67 12.13
C ARG A 51 6.48 18.45 13.04
N ASP A 52 6.50 18.64 14.34
CA ASP A 52 6.44 17.59 15.37
C ASP A 52 5.03 17.06 15.64
N THR A 53 4.02 17.59 14.95
CA THR A 53 2.62 17.18 15.12
C THR A 53 2.13 16.17 14.09
N TYR A 54 2.95 15.80 13.12
CA TYR A 54 2.61 14.81 12.09
C TYR A 54 3.82 13.97 11.68
N CYS A 55 3.54 12.78 11.19
CA CYS A 55 4.49 11.87 10.58
C CYS A 55 4.50 12.08 9.07
N LEU A 56 5.66 12.35 8.48
CA LEU A 56 5.86 12.45 7.05
C LEU A 56 6.64 11.24 6.56
N ILE A 57 6.02 10.46 5.67
CA ILE A 57 6.63 9.26 5.09
C ILE A 57 7.07 9.54 3.66
N GLY A 58 8.34 9.41 3.38
CA GLY A 58 8.89 9.45 2.02
C GLY A 58 8.90 8.05 1.40
N ILE A 59 8.61 7.97 0.09
CA ILE A 59 8.65 6.71 -0.64
C ILE A 59 9.39 6.94 -1.96
N VAL A 60 10.54 6.28 -2.14
CA VAL A 60 11.43 6.42 -3.30
C VAL A 60 11.78 5.05 -3.91
N GLY A 61 12.07 4.99 -5.19
CA GLY A 61 12.49 3.72 -5.81
C GLY A 61 12.23 3.59 -7.29
N HIS A 62 11.28 4.33 -7.87
CA HIS A 62 11.07 4.38 -9.31
C HIS A 62 11.94 5.46 -9.97
N ASP A 63 12.64 5.09 -11.03
CA ASP A 63 13.49 6.07 -11.75
C ASP A 63 12.69 6.82 -12.81
N PHE A 64 12.06 7.91 -12.41
CA PHE A 64 11.43 8.87 -13.33
C PHE A 64 12.37 10.07 -13.65
N TYR A 65 13.55 10.11 -13.04
CA TYR A 65 14.51 11.18 -13.24
C TYR A 65 15.32 11.00 -14.53
N SER A 66 15.70 9.75 -14.82
CA SER A 66 16.57 9.41 -15.96
C SER A 66 15.96 8.42 -16.94
N ALA A 67 14.83 7.79 -16.61
CA ALA A 67 14.18 6.81 -17.45
C ALA A 67 12.83 7.28 -18.00
N GLU A 68 12.45 6.73 -19.14
CA GLU A 68 11.11 6.92 -19.71
C GLU A 68 10.11 5.95 -19.11
N ARG A 69 8.83 6.32 -19.14
CA ARG A 69 7.74 5.47 -18.69
C ARG A 69 7.54 4.29 -19.65
N LEU A 70 7.54 3.07 -19.13
CA LEU A 70 7.32 1.85 -19.87
C LEU A 70 5.81 1.53 -19.97
N GLY A 71 5.06 2.34 -20.71
CA GLY A 71 3.62 2.15 -20.89
C GLY A 71 2.87 2.08 -19.55
N ILE A 72 2.03 1.06 -19.38
CA ILE A 72 1.26 0.82 -18.15
C ILE A 72 2.13 0.31 -16.98
N LYS A 73 3.31 -0.27 -17.27
CA LYS A 73 4.24 -0.73 -16.23
C LYS A 73 4.82 0.42 -15.41
N GLY A 74 4.63 1.66 -15.84
CA GLY A 74 5.13 2.84 -15.16
C GLY A 74 6.61 3.07 -15.38
N PHE A 75 7.27 3.73 -14.43
CA PHE A 75 8.73 3.93 -14.48
C PHE A 75 9.44 2.70 -13.94
N PRO A 76 10.62 2.33 -14.54
CA PRO A 76 11.40 1.21 -14.06
C PRO A 76 11.91 1.47 -12.62
N ARG A 77 12.32 0.41 -11.94
CA ARG A 77 12.99 0.53 -10.64
C ARG A 77 14.41 1.06 -10.88
N PHE A 78 14.91 1.79 -9.90
CA PHE A 78 16.29 2.31 -10.00
C PHE A 78 17.35 1.21 -10.06
N THR A 79 17.00 0.00 -9.61
CA THR A 79 17.82 -1.23 -9.65
C THR A 79 17.84 -1.92 -11.02
N HIS A 80 17.07 -1.42 -12.00
CA HIS A 80 17.01 -2.04 -13.33
C HIS A 80 18.40 -2.08 -13.99
N PRO A 81 18.90 -3.26 -14.43
CA PRO A 81 20.30 -3.46 -14.83
C PRO A 81 20.72 -2.64 -16.05
N GLU A 82 19.78 -2.26 -16.92
CA GLU A 82 20.06 -1.39 -18.08
C GLU A 82 20.20 0.09 -17.69
N LEU A 83 19.73 0.49 -16.51
CA LEU A 83 19.79 1.87 -16.06
C LEU A 83 21.01 2.14 -15.18
N ARG A 84 21.39 1.16 -14.33
CA ARG A 84 22.31 1.46 -13.24
C ARG A 84 23.06 0.22 -12.77
N GLN A 85 24.34 0.41 -12.46
CA GLN A 85 25.15 -0.61 -11.81
C GLN A 85 24.98 -0.56 -10.28
N PRO A 86 25.18 -1.68 -9.57
CA PRO A 86 25.07 -1.71 -8.11
C PRO A 86 25.87 -0.65 -7.36
N SER A 87 27.04 -0.27 -7.88
CA SER A 87 27.89 0.79 -7.32
C SER A 87 27.24 2.17 -7.31
N GLU A 88 26.16 2.38 -8.08
CA GLU A 88 25.47 3.64 -8.22
C GLU A 88 24.15 3.69 -7.40
N TYR A 89 23.74 2.58 -6.76
CA TYR A 89 22.47 2.53 -6.01
C TYR A 89 22.41 3.53 -4.86
N LYS A 90 23.49 3.65 -4.10
CA LYS A 90 23.57 4.59 -2.97
C LYS A 90 23.43 6.04 -3.42
N SER A 91 24.11 6.43 -4.48
CA SER A 91 24.04 7.80 -5.02
C SER A 91 22.66 8.12 -5.58
N TYR A 92 21.98 7.14 -6.19
CA TYR A 92 20.60 7.32 -6.64
C TYR A 92 19.64 7.51 -5.46
N LEU A 93 19.70 6.63 -4.46
CA LEU A 93 18.84 6.71 -3.29
C LEU A 93 18.99 8.06 -2.57
N ARG A 94 20.22 8.53 -2.42
CA ARG A 94 20.51 9.87 -1.88
C ARG A 94 19.85 10.96 -2.71
N MET A 95 20.14 11.01 -3.99
CA MET A 95 19.60 12.03 -4.91
C MET A 95 18.06 12.05 -4.89
N ALA A 96 17.42 10.87 -4.95
CA ALA A 96 15.97 10.76 -4.94
C ALA A 96 15.37 11.24 -3.60
N THR A 97 15.97 10.85 -2.47
CA THR A 97 15.54 11.26 -1.13
C THR A 97 15.68 12.77 -0.92
N GLU A 98 16.83 13.35 -1.27
CA GLU A 98 17.08 14.79 -1.13
C GLU A 98 16.11 15.62 -2.00
N LYS A 99 15.83 15.19 -3.24
CA LYS A 99 14.85 15.85 -4.10
C LYS A 99 13.41 15.72 -3.59
N SER A 100 13.06 14.57 -3.02
CA SER A 100 11.74 14.38 -2.43
C SER A 100 11.57 15.25 -1.18
N LEU A 101 12.58 15.34 -0.32
CA LEU A 101 12.60 16.25 0.84
C LEU A 101 12.48 17.72 0.44
N GLU A 102 13.23 18.15 -0.59
CA GLU A 102 13.16 19.51 -1.13
C GLU A 102 11.73 19.86 -1.56
N ARG A 103 11.08 18.97 -2.32
CA ARG A 103 9.68 19.15 -2.76
C ARG A 103 8.69 19.14 -1.61
N CYS A 104 8.89 18.27 -0.62
CA CYS A 104 8.08 18.22 0.60
C CYS A 104 8.35 19.40 1.55
N GLN A 105 9.34 20.26 1.28
CA GLN A 105 9.76 21.36 2.15
C GLN A 105 10.11 20.85 3.56
N ALA A 106 10.79 19.72 3.67
CA ALA A 106 11.13 19.04 4.91
C ALA A 106 12.64 18.74 4.99
N ASP A 107 13.20 18.79 6.21
CA ASP A 107 14.61 18.47 6.44
C ASP A 107 14.84 16.96 6.53
N LYS A 108 13.83 16.19 6.95
CA LYS A 108 13.88 14.73 7.07
C LYS A 108 12.51 14.10 6.97
N PHE A 109 12.47 12.82 6.62
CA PHE A 109 11.31 11.95 6.77
C PHE A 109 11.30 11.27 8.15
N ASP A 110 10.13 11.08 8.75
CA ASP A 110 10.00 10.23 9.94
C ASP A 110 10.16 8.75 9.58
N LEU A 111 9.78 8.39 8.36
CA LEU A 111 9.94 7.07 7.78
C LEU A 111 10.25 7.19 6.29
N LEU A 112 11.29 6.54 5.81
CA LEU A 112 11.62 6.42 4.40
C LEU A 112 11.43 4.98 3.94
N MET A 113 10.60 4.78 2.93
CA MET A 113 10.31 3.45 2.38
C MET A 113 10.86 3.26 0.97
N LEU A 114 11.36 2.05 0.70
CA LEU A 114 11.71 1.64 -0.65
C LEU A 114 10.45 1.23 -1.42
N HIS A 115 10.18 1.90 -2.54
CA HIS A 115 8.94 1.80 -3.28
C HIS A 115 8.93 0.68 -4.31
N ASN A 116 7.99 -0.24 -4.19
CA ASN A 116 7.77 -1.34 -5.13
C ASN A 116 9.09 -1.99 -5.59
N PRO A 117 9.97 -2.41 -4.68
CA PRO A 117 11.24 -2.98 -5.08
C PRO A 117 11.03 -4.20 -6.00
N ASP A 118 12.00 -4.43 -6.87
CA ASP A 118 12.18 -5.72 -7.54
C ASP A 118 12.97 -6.68 -6.65
N SER A 119 13.25 -7.90 -7.11
CA SER A 119 13.99 -8.90 -6.32
C SER A 119 15.37 -8.39 -5.88
N VAL A 120 16.01 -7.54 -6.68
CA VAL A 120 17.27 -6.88 -6.32
C VAL A 120 17.03 -5.88 -5.18
N GLY A 121 16.02 -5.06 -5.28
CA GLY A 121 15.66 -4.08 -4.25
C GLY A 121 15.33 -4.73 -2.91
N TYR A 122 14.68 -5.89 -2.90
CA TYR A 122 14.37 -6.61 -1.65
C TYR A 122 15.61 -7.22 -0.98
N SER A 123 16.59 -7.71 -1.74
CA SER A 123 17.64 -8.59 -1.21
C SER A 123 19.07 -8.04 -1.30
N ASN A 124 19.31 -6.94 -1.99
CA ASN A 124 20.67 -6.47 -2.25
C ASN A 124 21.26 -5.63 -1.12
N ASP A 125 22.44 -6.05 -0.62
CA ASP A 125 23.14 -5.37 0.49
C ASP A 125 23.50 -3.92 0.17
N THR A 126 23.84 -3.59 -1.08
CA THR A 126 24.18 -2.22 -1.46
C THR A 126 22.97 -1.29 -1.39
N VAL A 127 21.78 -1.79 -1.73
CA VAL A 127 20.51 -1.05 -1.59
C VAL A 127 20.27 -0.73 -0.13
N TRP A 128 20.25 -1.74 0.74
CA TRP A 128 19.94 -1.55 2.17
C TRP A 128 21.04 -0.84 2.94
N SER A 129 22.31 -1.01 2.55
CA SER A 129 23.39 -0.18 3.06
C SER A 129 23.22 1.30 2.64
N GLY A 130 22.69 1.56 1.43
CA GLY A 130 22.35 2.91 1.00
C GLY A 130 21.22 3.52 1.83
N MET A 131 20.17 2.75 2.12
CA MET A 131 19.09 3.18 3.02
C MET A 131 19.62 3.47 4.43
N ALA A 132 20.50 2.61 4.96
CA ALA A 132 21.14 2.81 6.26
C ALA A 132 21.98 4.09 6.31
N ASP A 133 22.73 4.41 5.23
CA ASP A 133 23.49 5.65 5.12
C ASP A 133 22.58 6.88 5.24
N LEU A 134 21.40 6.87 4.59
CA LEU A 134 20.41 7.97 4.68
C LEU A 134 19.88 8.17 6.11
N LYS A 135 19.63 7.06 6.83
CA LYS A 135 19.23 7.11 8.24
C LYS A 135 20.38 7.66 9.11
N ALA A 136 21.59 7.20 8.91
CA ALA A 136 22.76 7.65 9.66
C ALA A 136 23.07 9.14 9.44
N GLU A 137 22.75 9.67 8.29
CA GLU A 137 22.93 11.08 7.93
C GLU A 137 21.76 11.97 8.37
N GLY A 138 20.71 11.38 8.94
CA GLY A 138 19.56 12.11 9.49
C GLY A 138 18.52 12.53 8.44
N LEU A 139 18.56 11.96 7.22
CA LEU A 139 17.54 12.21 6.20
C LEU A 139 16.25 11.41 6.45
N ALA A 140 16.34 10.36 7.28
CA ALA A 140 15.18 9.60 7.76
C ALA A 140 15.43 9.10 9.20
N ASP A 141 14.38 9.07 10.02
CA ASP A 141 14.46 8.51 11.39
C ASP A 141 14.31 6.98 11.37
N ARG A 142 13.48 6.46 10.47
CA ARG A 142 13.16 5.03 10.33
C ARG A 142 13.17 4.61 8.86
N LEU A 143 13.35 3.32 8.64
CA LEU A 143 13.37 2.72 7.30
C LEU A 143 12.29 1.68 7.13
N GLY A 144 11.85 1.49 5.89
CA GLY A 144 10.83 0.49 5.58
C GLY A 144 10.78 0.10 4.11
N VAL A 145 9.86 -0.80 3.82
CA VAL A 145 9.57 -1.28 2.48
C VAL A 145 8.10 -1.11 2.13
N ALA A 146 7.82 -0.58 0.94
CA ALA A 146 6.49 -0.45 0.39
C ALA A 146 6.39 -1.32 -0.87
N PRO A 147 6.07 -2.64 -0.73
CA PRO A 147 6.04 -3.56 -1.85
C PRO A 147 5.00 -3.20 -2.90
N GLY A 148 5.22 -3.67 -4.10
CA GLY A 148 4.26 -3.67 -5.20
C GLY A 148 2.99 -4.46 -4.87
N PRO A 149 2.19 -4.82 -5.88
CA PRO A 149 1.04 -5.69 -5.66
C PRO A 149 1.47 -6.92 -4.85
N ALA A 150 0.90 -7.05 -3.67
CA ALA A 150 1.44 -7.81 -2.54
C ALA A 150 1.75 -9.27 -2.83
N ASN A 151 1.00 -9.84 -3.69
CA ASN A 151 1.01 -11.28 -3.92
C ASN A 151 2.24 -11.73 -4.69
N GLY A 152 2.87 -10.82 -5.47
CA GLY A 152 4.04 -11.13 -6.25
C GLY A 152 5.29 -11.31 -5.45
N PHE A 153 5.32 -10.79 -4.23
CA PHE A 153 6.56 -10.64 -3.48
C PHE A 153 6.46 -11.15 -2.03
N THR A 154 5.51 -12.06 -1.74
CA THR A 154 5.34 -12.56 -0.36
C THR A 154 6.63 -13.13 0.21
N LEU A 155 7.33 -13.97 -0.55
CA LEU A 155 8.61 -14.56 -0.09
C LEU A 155 9.75 -13.55 -0.11
N ASP A 156 9.79 -12.64 -1.08
CA ASP A 156 10.78 -11.54 -1.11
C ASP A 156 10.64 -10.64 0.12
N ILE A 157 9.41 -10.35 0.55
CA ILE A 157 9.16 -9.53 1.74
C ILE A 157 9.62 -10.26 3.01
N LEU A 158 9.32 -11.55 3.14
CA LEU A 158 9.78 -12.38 4.26
C LEU A 158 11.31 -12.46 4.31
N LEU A 159 11.97 -12.68 3.16
CA LEU A 159 13.43 -12.62 3.05
C LEU A 159 13.98 -11.26 3.45
N ASN A 160 13.31 -10.19 3.04
CA ASN A 160 13.71 -8.83 3.35
C ASN A 160 13.66 -8.57 4.87
N PHE A 161 12.61 -9.04 5.55
CA PHE A 161 12.50 -8.95 7.01
C PHE A 161 13.62 -9.75 7.71
N GLU A 162 13.91 -10.97 7.27
CA GLU A 162 14.96 -11.80 7.86
C GLU A 162 16.36 -11.20 7.66
N ARG A 163 16.65 -10.73 6.43
CA ARG A 163 17.99 -10.30 6.05
C ARG A 163 18.38 -8.95 6.60
N PHE A 164 17.40 -8.07 6.77
CA PHE A 164 17.61 -6.68 7.18
C PHE A 164 16.81 -6.29 8.42
N GLU A 165 16.59 -7.24 9.34
CA GLU A 165 15.79 -7.06 10.56
C GLU A 165 16.26 -5.87 11.43
N GLU A 166 17.55 -5.55 11.44
CA GLU A 166 18.11 -4.41 12.19
C GLU A 166 17.84 -3.05 11.50
N LEU A 167 17.40 -3.07 10.24
CA LEU A 167 17.20 -1.87 9.44
C LEU A 167 15.73 -1.58 9.16
N ILE A 168 14.91 -2.61 9.02
CA ILE A 168 13.52 -2.48 8.59
C ILE A 168 12.62 -2.31 9.81
N ASP A 169 12.19 -1.09 10.04
CA ASP A 169 11.25 -0.75 11.10
C ASP A 169 9.79 -0.98 10.67
N TRP A 170 9.48 -0.77 9.36
CA TRP A 170 8.10 -0.75 8.84
C TRP A 170 7.97 -1.43 7.46
N ALA A 171 6.79 -1.99 7.21
CA ALA A 171 6.41 -2.43 5.87
C ALA A 171 4.97 -2.01 5.55
N MET A 172 4.71 -1.67 4.26
CA MET A 172 3.35 -1.40 3.78
C MET A 172 2.86 -2.57 2.95
N ILE A 173 1.78 -3.23 3.37
CA ILE A 173 1.22 -4.39 2.71
C ILE A 173 -0.23 -4.17 2.27
N ILE A 174 -0.71 -4.94 1.30
CA ILE A 174 -2.13 -5.04 1.00
C ILE A 174 -2.74 -6.03 1.98
N LEU A 175 -3.71 -5.55 2.76
CA LEU A 175 -4.50 -6.37 3.66
C LEU A 175 -5.83 -5.68 3.89
N ASN A 176 -6.93 -6.38 3.70
CA ASN A 176 -8.26 -5.88 4.00
C ASN A 176 -9.26 -7.04 4.22
N PRO A 177 -10.46 -6.76 4.76
CA PRO A 177 -11.43 -7.82 5.06
C PRO A 177 -11.86 -8.67 3.86
N LEU A 178 -11.77 -8.17 2.62
CA LEU A 178 -12.13 -8.90 1.40
C LEU A 178 -10.91 -9.52 0.67
N GLU A 179 -9.71 -9.15 1.07
CA GLU A 179 -8.45 -9.72 0.58
C GLU A 179 -7.47 -9.94 1.75
N PRO A 180 -7.78 -10.85 2.69
CA PRO A 180 -6.82 -11.22 3.72
C PRO A 180 -5.61 -11.95 3.12
N TRP A 181 -5.82 -12.82 2.12
CA TRP A 181 -4.75 -13.56 1.45
C TRP A 181 -4.17 -12.77 0.26
N PRO A 182 -2.86 -12.81 0.02
CA PRO A 182 -1.82 -13.46 0.81
C PRO A 182 -1.19 -12.53 1.87
N GLY A 183 -1.70 -11.32 2.07
CA GLY A 183 -1.16 -10.34 3.01
C GLY A 183 -1.04 -10.89 4.43
N ASP A 184 -1.99 -11.72 4.87
CA ASP A 184 -1.99 -12.35 6.19
C ASP A 184 -0.83 -13.34 6.39
N MET A 185 -0.25 -13.89 5.32
CA MET A 185 0.94 -14.75 5.39
C MET A 185 2.20 -13.99 5.83
N LEU A 186 2.18 -12.66 5.76
CA LEU A 186 3.29 -11.81 6.20
C LEU A 186 3.23 -11.50 7.71
N LEU A 187 2.08 -11.65 8.36
CA LEU A 187 1.88 -11.28 9.76
C LEU A 187 2.84 -12.03 10.72
N PRO A 188 3.06 -13.36 10.58
CA PRO A 188 4.02 -14.07 11.42
C PRO A 188 5.46 -13.57 11.25
N GLY A 189 5.84 -13.21 10.02
CA GLY A 189 7.16 -12.65 9.72
C GLY A 189 7.35 -11.26 10.35
N ALA A 190 6.35 -10.42 10.21
CA ALA A 190 6.35 -9.10 10.83
C ALA A 190 6.44 -9.18 12.36
N GLU A 191 5.71 -10.12 12.99
CA GLU A 191 5.77 -10.35 14.44
C GLU A 191 7.15 -10.83 14.88
N LYS A 192 7.71 -11.83 14.19
CA LYS A 192 9.02 -12.42 14.53
C LYS A 192 10.16 -11.41 14.44
N HIS A 193 10.16 -10.56 13.41
CA HIS A 193 11.22 -9.60 13.14
C HIS A 193 10.91 -8.19 13.67
N GLY A 194 9.80 -8.01 14.39
CA GLY A 194 9.45 -6.72 15.01
C GLY A 194 9.09 -5.62 14.03
N VAL A 195 8.68 -5.95 12.81
CA VAL A 195 8.31 -5.00 11.76
C VAL A 195 6.88 -4.50 11.97
N ASP A 196 6.69 -3.18 12.09
CA ASP A 196 5.36 -2.59 12.15
C ASP A 196 4.74 -2.47 10.74
N LEU A 197 3.43 -2.62 10.65
CA LEU A 197 2.73 -2.69 9.38
C LEU A 197 1.81 -1.49 9.15
N ILE A 198 1.87 -0.98 7.93
CA ILE A 198 0.86 -0.10 7.34
C ILE A 198 0.07 -0.94 6.34
N THR A 199 -1.26 -0.98 6.45
CA THR A 199 -2.09 -1.67 5.47
C THR A 199 -2.70 -0.69 4.49
N ARG A 200 -2.64 -1.00 3.19
CA ARG A 200 -3.23 -0.22 2.10
C ARG A 200 -4.33 -0.99 1.38
N VAL A 201 -5.12 -0.29 0.58
CA VAL A 201 -6.30 -0.84 -0.12
C VAL A 201 -7.36 -1.36 0.87
N VAL A 202 -7.41 -0.78 2.05
CA VAL A 202 -8.32 -1.17 3.14
C VAL A 202 -9.79 -1.07 2.73
N ASP A 203 -10.10 -0.12 1.85
CA ASP A 203 -11.41 0.15 1.28
C ASP A 203 -11.83 -0.83 0.17
N TYR A 204 -10.95 -1.76 -0.24
CA TYR A 204 -11.16 -2.68 -1.37
C TYR A 204 -11.62 -1.98 -2.65
N GLY A 205 -10.91 -0.90 -3.03
CA GLY A 205 -11.21 -0.13 -4.24
C GLY A 205 -12.54 0.61 -4.21
N GLY A 206 -12.93 1.08 -3.04
CA GLY A 206 -14.10 1.91 -2.82
C GLY A 206 -15.33 1.19 -2.28
N LEU A 207 -15.36 -0.15 -2.25
CA LEU A 207 -16.58 -0.88 -1.84
C LEU A 207 -16.98 -0.59 -0.39
N PHE A 208 -16.02 -0.47 0.52
CA PHE A 208 -16.30 -0.18 1.93
C PHE A 208 -16.80 1.25 2.17
N HIS A 209 -16.66 2.16 1.22
CA HIS A 209 -17.30 3.48 1.30
C HIS A 209 -18.81 3.44 1.05
N GLY A 210 -19.29 2.39 0.38
CA GLY A 210 -20.70 2.10 0.21
C GLY A 210 -21.41 2.83 -0.93
N ASP A 211 -20.68 3.58 -1.77
CA ASP A 211 -21.20 4.24 -2.97
C ASP A 211 -20.90 3.45 -4.28
N VAL A 212 -19.98 2.50 -4.25
CA VAL A 212 -19.77 1.54 -5.33
C VAL A 212 -20.67 0.32 -5.11
N LYS A 213 -21.72 0.22 -5.89
CA LYS A 213 -22.77 -0.81 -5.78
C LYS A 213 -22.87 -1.63 -7.07
N PRO A 214 -23.54 -2.81 -7.06
CA PRO A 214 -23.84 -3.55 -8.27
C PRO A 214 -24.42 -2.65 -9.37
N GLY A 215 -23.85 -2.74 -10.57
CA GLY A 215 -24.20 -1.88 -11.69
C GLY A 215 -23.49 -0.53 -11.73
N HIS A 216 -22.51 -0.27 -10.84
CA HIS A 216 -21.68 0.93 -10.92
C HIS A 216 -20.82 0.92 -12.19
N GLU A 217 -20.84 2.02 -12.93
CA GLU A 217 -20.03 2.21 -14.13
C GLU A 217 -18.78 3.04 -13.78
N PHE A 218 -17.62 2.46 -14.03
CA PHE A 218 -16.34 3.15 -13.84
C PHE A 218 -16.02 4.04 -15.03
N GLY A 219 -15.48 5.22 -14.77
CA GLY A 219 -15.07 6.16 -15.83
C GLY A 219 -13.93 5.63 -16.69
N GLU A 220 -13.77 6.21 -17.89
CA GLU A 220 -12.67 5.88 -18.79
C GLU A 220 -11.31 6.11 -18.12
N GLY A 221 -10.43 5.11 -18.17
CA GLY A 221 -9.10 5.15 -17.54
C GLY A 221 -9.06 4.87 -16.04
N ASP A 222 -10.20 4.54 -15.43
CA ASP A 222 -10.22 4.07 -14.04
C ASP A 222 -9.54 2.69 -13.94
N HIS A 223 -8.60 2.58 -13.02
CA HIS A 223 -7.82 1.36 -12.83
C HIS A 223 -8.67 0.13 -12.46
N ARG A 224 -9.85 0.35 -11.90
CA ARG A 224 -10.75 -0.73 -11.48
C ARG A 224 -11.47 -1.42 -12.62
N THR A 225 -11.47 -0.83 -13.82
CA THR A 225 -12.01 -1.46 -15.04
C THR A 225 -11.26 -2.73 -15.45
N PHE A 226 -10.05 -2.93 -14.92
CA PHE A 226 -9.23 -4.12 -15.19
C PHE A 226 -9.45 -5.27 -14.19
N ARG A 227 -10.34 -5.08 -13.20
CA ARG A 227 -10.67 -6.14 -12.26
C ARG A 227 -11.59 -7.17 -12.90
N PRO A 228 -11.60 -8.42 -12.41
CA PRO A 228 -12.48 -9.46 -12.91
C PRO A 228 -13.96 -9.04 -12.89
N GLU A 229 -14.71 -9.45 -13.89
CA GLU A 229 -16.16 -9.23 -13.93
C GLU A 229 -16.84 -9.78 -12.68
N GLY A 230 -17.83 -9.06 -12.14
CA GLY A 230 -18.58 -9.48 -10.95
C GLY A 230 -17.90 -9.18 -9.62
N TRP A 231 -16.73 -8.56 -9.59
CA TRP A 231 -16.01 -8.27 -8.34
C TRP A 231 -16.78 -7.29 -7.42
N VAL A 232 -17.56 -6.37 -8.00
CA VAL A 232 -18.39 -5.43 -7.24
C VAL A 232 -19.54 -6.15 -6.56
N GLU A 233 -20.21 -7.03 -7.28
CA GLU A 233 -21.33 -7.84 -6.79
C GLU A 233 -20.87 -8.75 -5.66
N ALA A 234 -19.84 -9.55 -5.92
CA ALA A 234 -19.28 -10.49 -4.94
C ALA A 234 -18.75 -9.76 -3.69
N GLY A 235 -18.10 -8.61 -3.87
CA GLY A 235 -17.59 -7.81 -2.76
C GLY A 235 -18.73 -7.23 -1.90
N ASN A 236 -19.78 -6.68 -2.51
CA ASN A 236 -20.94 -6.15 -1.77
C ASN A 236 -21.69 -7.25 -1.01
N GLU A 237 -21.87 -8.46 -1.59
CA GLU A 237 -22.47 -9.60 -0.89
C GLU A 237 -21.70 -9.97 0.38
N LYS A 238 -20.38 -10.04 0.30
CA LYS A 238 -19.51 -10.29 1.46
C LYS A 238 -19.60 -9.16 2.50
N ILE A 239 -19.58 -7.89 2.07
CA ILE A 239 -19.73 -6.71 2.94
C ILE A 239 -21.06 -6.78 3.70
N ASP A 240 -22.16 -7.13 3.03
CA ASP A 240 -23.47 -7.23 3.67
C ASP A 240 -23.49 -8.30 4.79
N ARG A 241 -22.75 -9.39 4.65
CA ARG A 241 -22.58 -10.42 5.69
C ARG A 241 -21.75 -9.95 6.88
N MET A 242 -20.91 -8.90 6.72
CA MET A 242 -20.13 -8.31 7.81
C MET A 242 -20.90 -7.22 8.56
N ARG A 243 -22.06 -6.80 8.07
CA ARG A 243 -22.83 -5.65 8.57
C ARG A 243 -23.24 -5.79 10.03
N GLU A 244 -23.61 -6.98 10.47
CA GLU A 244 -23.99 -7.24 11.86
C GLU A 244 -22.87 -6.86 12.85
N VAL A 245 -21.61 -7.15 12.50
CA VAL A 245 -20.45 -6.76 13.33
C VAL A 245 -20.28 -5.24 13.36
N ALA A 246 -20.44 -4.56 12.22
CA ALA A 246 -20.37 -3.11 12.17
C ALA A 246 -21.46 -2.45 13.04
N GLU A 247 -22.71 -2.91 12.92
CA GLU A 247 -23.86 -2.40 13.67
C GLU A 247 -23.69 -2.62 15.18
N LYS A 248 -23.19 -3.78 15.60
CA LYS A 248 -22.91 -4.09 17.01
C LYS A 248 -21.98 -3.06 17.67
N HIS A 249 -21.00 -2.54 16.90
CA HIS A 249 -20.02 -1.56 17.37
C HIS A 249 -20.36 -0.11 16.98
N GLY A 250 -21.46 0.13 16.27
CA GLY A 250 -21.82 1.47 15.77
C GLY A 250 -20.85 2.03 14.73
N LEU A 251 -20.23 1.15 13.94
CA LEU A 251 -19.22 1.51 12.93
C LEU A 251 -19.85 1.63 11.53
N SER A 252 -19.32 2.52 10.71
CA SER A 252 -19.49 2.43 9.28
C SER A 252 -18.75 1.20 8.72
N MET A 253 -19.02 0.80 7.46
CA MET A 253 -18.31 -0.32 6.85
C MET A 253 -16.83 -0.01 6.62
N LEU A 254 -16.48 1.25 6.30
CA LEU A 254 -15.07 1.68 6.23
C LEU A 254 -14.39 1.58 7.60
N GLN A 255 -15.05 2.06 8.65
CA GLN A 255 -14.53 1.98 10.01
C GLN A 255 -14.35 0.54 10.47
N LEU A 256 -15.29 -0.38 10.11
CA LEU A 256 -15.11 -1.81 10.34
C LEU A 256 -13.88 -2.36 9.64
N ALA A 257 -13.67 -2.02 8.36
CA ALA A 257 -12.50 -2.46 7.62
C ALA A 257 -11.19 -1.95 8.25
N CYS A 258 -11.17 -0.69 8.71
CA CYS A 258 -10.05 -0.14 9.44
C CYS A 258 -9.82 -0.86 10.78
N ALA A 259 -10.86 -1.04 11.58
CA ALA A 259 -10.79 -1.73 12.88
C ALA A 259 -10.31 -3.18 12.73
N TRP A 260 -10.80 -3.91 11.71
CA TRP A 260 -10.35 -5.27 11.42
C TRP A 260 -8.85 -5.33 11.11
N ASN A 261 -8.34 -4.37 10.31
CA ASN A 261 -6.91 -4.27 10.01
C ASN A 261 -6.10 -3.95 11.28
N LEU A 262 -6.51 -2.94 12.05
CA LEU A 262 -5.84 -2.53 13.28
C LEU A 262 -5.88 -3.60 14.39
N SER A 263 -6.78 -4.58 14.28
CA SER A 263 -6.84 -5.74 15.17
C SER A 263 -5.86 -6.86 14.78
N GLN A 264 -5.16 -6.75 13.64
CA GLN A 264 -4.11 -7.71 13.27
C GLN A 264 -2.80 -7.41 14.00
N THR A 265 -2.02 -8.46 14.28
CA THR A 265 -0.70 -8.26 14.89
C THR A 265 0.17 -7.33 14.07
N ARG A 266 0.92 -6.46 14.74
CA ARG A 266 1.86 -5.48 14.14
C ARG A 266 1.22 -4.43 13.21
N VAL A 267 -0.05 -4.47 12.87
CA VAL A 267 -0.69 -3.39 12.11
C VAL A 267 -0.89 -2.17 13.02
N LYS A 268 -0.27 -1.06 12.64
CA LYS A 268 -0.28 0.20 13.39
C LYS A 268 -0.92 1.37 12.64
N SER A 269 -1.09 1.22 11.33
CA SER A 269 -1.67 2.26 10.48
C SER A 269 -2.44 1.67 9.31
N VAL A 270 -3.48 2.37 8.87
CA VAL A 270 -4.35 1.98 7.76
C VAL A 270 -4.41 3.11 6.73
N VAL A 271 -4.37 2.76 5.44
CA VAL A 271 -4.43 3.70 4.33
C VAL A 271 -5.51 3.25 3.35
N PRO A 272 -6.80 3.54 3.62
CA PRO A 272 -7.85 3.37 2.63
C PRO A 272 -7.68 4.38 1.50
N THR A 273 -8.09 4.01 0.29
CA THR A 273 -8.10 4.94 -0.84
C THR A 273 -9.36 5.80 -0.77
N LEU A 274 -9.20 7.11 -0.67
CA LEU A 274 -10.31 8.04 -0.77
C LEU A 274 -10.54 8.38 -2.25
N ILE A 275 -11.69 7.97 -2.78
CA ILE A 275 -12.02 8.10 -4.20
C ILE A 275 -13.27 8.97 -4.33
N GLN A 276 -13.18 10.03 -5.15
CA GLN A 276 -14.38 10.73 -5.61
C GLN A 276 -15.00 9.90 -6.73
N GLU A 277 -16.08 9.20 -6.42
CA GLU A 277 -16.78 8.42 -7.43
C GLU A 277 -17.55 9.30 -8.40
N VAL A 278 -17.87 8.72 -9.56
CA VAL A 278 -18.80 9.30 -10.55
C VAL A 278 -20.23 8.81 -10.29
N GLY A 279 -21.22 9.56 -10.73
CA GLY A 279 -22.63 9.16 -10.71
C GLY A 279 -23.44 9.72 -9.55
N GLU A 280 -24.77 9.51 -9.62
CA GLU A 280 -25.74 10.13 -8.72
C GLU A 280 -25.64 9.68 -7.25
N ASN A 281 -25.10 8.49 -7.03
CA ASN A 281 -24.94 7.90 -5.68
C ASN A 281 -23.56 8.18 -5.07
N ALA A 282 -22.70 8.92 -5.78
CA ALA A 282 -21.35 9.23 -5.33
C ALA A 282 -21.36 10.08 -4.07
N LYS A 283 -20.64 9.63 -3.04
CA LYS A 283 -20.41 10.42 -1.83
C LYS A 283 -19.29 11.43 -2.07
N PRO A 284 -19.42 12.66 -1.57
CA PRO A 284 -18.29 13.58 -1.56
C PRO A 284 -17.08 12.98 -0.86
N ILE A 285 -15.89 13.16 -1.43
CA ILE A 285 -14.65 12.64 -0.85
C ILE A 285 -14.39 13.21 0.56
N GLU A 286 -14.89 14.42 0.84
CA GLU A 286 -14.83 15.07 2.14
C GLU A 286 -15.61 14.28 3.21
N GLU A 287 -16.75 13.68 2.85
CA GLU A 287 -17.51 12.81 3.77
C GLU A 287 -16.77 11.49 4.03
N LYS A 288 -16.13 10.92 3.01
CA LYS A 288 -15.30 9.73 3.15
C LYS A 288 -14.08 9.98 4.05
N LEU A 289 -13.51 11.17 3.92
CA LEU A 289 -12.43 11.60 4.80
C LEU A 289 -12.88 11.76 6.25
N ASP A 290 -14.06 12.34 6.47
CA ASP A 290 -14.62 12.50 7.81
C ASP A 290 -14.96 11.14 8.43
N ASP A 291 -15.45 10.19 7.64
CA ASP A 291 -15.71 8.81 8.08
C ASP A 291 -14.41 8.11 8.48
N LEU A 292 -13.35 8.22 7.66
CA LEU A 292 -12.02 7.72 8.00
C LEU A 292 -11.47 8.37 9.29
N ALA A 293 -11.60 9.68 9.41
CA ALA A 293 -11.11 10.39 10.61
C ALA A 293 -11.90 10.03 11.88
N GLY A 294 -13.07 9.43 11.73
CA GLY A 294 -13.88 8.89 12.82
C GLY A 294 -13.47 7.48 13.29
N VAL A 295 -12.44 6.88 12.69
CA VAL A 295 -11.93 5.57 13.14
C VAL A 295 -11.46 5.68 14.56
N SER A 296 -11.99 4.81 15.43
CA SER A 296 -11.66 4.76 16.85
C SER A 296 -10.54 3.75 17.14
N ASP A 297 -10.01 3.79 18.36
CA ASP A 297 -9.05 2.78 18.87
C ASP A 297 -9.74 1.42 19.20
N LEU A 298 -10.91 1.17 18.63
CA LEU A 298 -11.65 -0.08 18.84
C LEU A 298 -10.84 -1.25 18.28
N THR A 299 -10.61 -2.24 19.14
CA THR A 299 -10.09 -3.54 18.75
C THR A 299 -11.25 -4.54 18.72
N LEU A 300 -11.42 -5.23 17.60
CA LEU A 300 -12.40 -6.33 17.48
C LEU A 300 -11.90 -7.56 18.26
N SER A 301 -12.83 -8.39 18.71
CA SER A 301 -12.45 -9.66 19.34
C SER A 301 -11.84 -10.64 18.33
N ASP A 302 -11.06 -11.60 18.80
CA ASP A 302 -10.46 -12.63 17.95
C ASP A 302 -11.53 -13.41 17.15
N GLU A 303 -12.70 -13.64 17.74
CA GLU A 303 -13.83 -14.30 17.09
C GLU A 303 -14.40 -13.44 15.95
N GLU A 304 -14.53 -12.13 16.16
CA GLU A 304 -15.02 -11.21 15.12
C GLU A 304 -13.99 -11.08 13.99
N VAL A 305 -12.71 -10.99 14.32
CA VAL A 305 -11.62 -10.97 13.34
C VAL A 305 -11.64 -12.24 12.49
N ALA A 306 -11.79 -13.41 13.12
CA ALA A 306 -11.83 -14.69 12.42
C ALA A 306 -13.10 -14.84 11.55
N ALA A 307 -14.26 -14.41 12.05
CA ALA A 307 -15.52 -14.45 11.30
C ALA A 307 -15.46 -13.57 10.05
N ILE A 308 -14.93 -12.35 10.18
CA ILE A 308 -14.75 -11.44 9.03
C ILE A 308 -13.76 -12.03 8.04
N ARG A 309 -12.63 -12.61 8.50
CA ARG A 309 -11.64 -13.29 7.65
C ARG A 309 -12.26 -14.43 6.84
N GLU A 310 -13.12 -15.24 7.48
CA GLU A 310 -13.82 -16.34 6.80
C GLU A 310 -14.81 -15.83 5.75
N ILE A 311 -15.58 -14.78 6.05
CA ILE A 311 -16.48 -14.15 5.08
C ILE A 311 -15.68 -13.62 3.89
N GLY A 312 -14.56 -12.95 4.15
CA GLY A 312 -13.73 -12.31 3.15
C GLY A 312 -12.83 -13.24 2.35
N ASN A 313 -12.69 -14.50 2.79
CA ASN A 313 -11.75 -15.47 2.23
C ASN A 313 -11.63 -15.38 0.70
N ASN A 314 -10.40 -15.14 0.26
CA ASN A 314 -10.06 -14.96 -1.17
C ASN A 314 -8.88 -15.85 -1.57
N LYS A 315 -8.58 -16.93 -0.83
CA LYS A 315 -7.44 -17.80 -1.12
C LYS A 315 -7.48 -18.27 -2.57
N GLY A 316 -6.38 -18.04 -3.29
CA GLY A 316 -6.25 -18.38 -4.70
C GLY A 316 -6.87 -17.36 -5.67
N CYS A 317 -7.51 -16.30 -5.18
CA CYS A 317 -8.10 -15.26 -6.01
C CYS A 317 -7.47 -13.89 -5.70
N MET A 318 -6.92 -13.25 -6.73
CA MET A 318 -6.20 -11.99 -6.62
C MET A 318 -6.82 -10.91 -7.50
N THR A 319 -7.98 -10.40 -7.05
CA THR A 319 -8.73 -9.38 -7.80
C THR A 319 -7.91 -8.12 -8.10
N LEU A 320 -6.93 -7.77 -7.26
CA LEU A 320 -6.06 -6.62 -7.51
C LEU A 320 -5.02 -6.86 -8.62
N LYS A 321 -4.60 -8.11 -8.85
CA LYS A 321 -3.68 -8.46 -9.96
C LYS A 321 -4.37 -8.61 -11.29
N GLY A 322 -5.66 -8.79 -11.33
CA GLY A 322 -6.45 -8.66 -12.54
C GLY A 322 -6.28 -7.32 -13.24
N GLY A 323 -5.65 -6.36 -12.57
CA GLY A 323 -5.41 -5.03 -13.08
C GLY A 323 -4.25 -4.86 -14.08
N ASN A 324 -3.61 -5.90 -14.58
CA ASN A 324 -2.67 -5.79 -15.70
C ASN A 324 -3.31 -6.28 -17.00
N PRO A 325 -3.79 -5.37 -17.88
CA PRO A 325 -4.46 -5.76 -19.13
C PRO A 325 -3.53 -6.42 -20.16
N GLU A 326 -2.22 -6.33 -19.98
CA GLU A 326 -1.23 -6.97 -20.83
C GLU A 326 -0.91 -8.40 -20.41
N TYR A 327 -1.46 -8.86 -19.28
CA TYR A 327 -1.21 -10.21 -18.83
C TYR A 327 -2.19 -11.17 -19.48
N GLU A 328 -1.67 -11.96 -20.40
CA GLU A 328 -2.33 -13.12 -20.98
C GLU A 328 -1.63 -14.39 -20.50
N GLY A 329 -2.37 -15.35 -19.95
CA GLY A 329 -1.82 -16.62 -19.51
C GLY A 329 -2.56 -17.24 -18.34
N ASP A 330 -2.18 -18.48 -18.04
CA ASP A 330 -2.74 -19.21 -16.91
C ASP A 330 -2.43 -18.52 -15.58
N PRO A 331 -3.32 -18.63 -14.59
CA PRO A 331 -3.03 -18.21 -13.23
C PRO A 331 -1.79 -18.90 -12.70
N VAL A 332 -0.79 -18.12 -12.28
CA VAL A 332 0.42 -18.64 -11.65
C VAL A 332 0.58 -18.02 -10.28
N ALA A 333 1.15 -18.78 -9.37
CA ALA A 333 1.55 -18.27 -8.07
C ALA A 333 2.45 -17.08 -8.32
N ASP A 334 2.09 -15.92 -7.85
CA ASP A 334 2.81 -14.73 -8.21
C ASP A 334 3.19 -14.67 -9.69
N ARG A 335 2.61 -13.86 -10.47
CA ARG A 335 2.95 -13.67 -11.88
C ARG A 335 4.42 -13.28 -12.14
N TRP A 336 5.28 -13.55 -11.18
CA TRP A 336 6.72 -13.33 -11.17
C TRP A 336 7.38 -14.69 -11.03
N GLU A 337 8.41 -14.92 -11.81
CA GLU A 337 9.22 -16.10 -11.61
C GLU A 337 9.75 -16.11 -10.18
N LEU A 338 9.50 -17.19 -9.47
CA LEU A 338 10.05 -17.39 -8.14
C LEU A 338 11.58 -17.39 -8.26
N ASN A 339 12.21 -16.47 -7.55
CA ASN A 339 13.65 -16.50 -7.42
C ASN A 339 14.04 -17.83 -6.75
N PRO A 340 14.92 -18.66 -7.36
CA PRO A 340 15.38 -19.92 -6.76
C PRO A 340 15.92 -19.76 -5.34
N ASP A 341 16.48 -18.60 -5.03
CA ASP A 341 17.02 -18.28 -3.70
C ASP A 341 15.91 -18.18 -2.62
N LEU A 342 14.64 -18.10 -3.02
CA LEU A 342 13.49 -18.02 -2.12
C LEU A 342 12.94 -19.40 -1.67
N ALA A 343 13.41 -20.49 -2.22
CA ALA A 343 12.97 -21.84 -1.83
C ALA A 343 13.17 -22.09 -0.33
N GLY A 344 14.32 -21.70 0.22
CA GLY A 344 14.61 -21.80 1.65
C GLY A 344 13.73 -20.90 2.52
N VAL A 345 13.32 -19.74 2.02
CA VAL A 345 12.37 -18.84 2.71
C VAL A 345 11.01 -19.52 2.81
N GLY A 346 10.51 -20.08 1.72
CA GLY A 346 9.26 -20.84 1.72
C GLY A 346 9.29 -21.99 2.74
N GLU A 347 10.37 -22.76 2.79
CA GLU A 347 10.54 -23.86 3.76
C GLU A 347 10.54 -23.32 5.21
N THR A 348 11.24 -22.23 5.49
CA THR A 348 11.31 -21.62 6.84
C THR A 348 9.92 -21.21 7.35
N TRP A 349 9.09 -20.69 6.49
CA TRP A 349 7.75 -20.17 6.83
C TRP A 349 6.63 -21.19 6.58
N GLY A 350 6.95 -22.38 6.12
CA GLY A 350 5.96 -23.42 5.79
C GLY A 350 5.06 -23.06 4.61
N ILE A 351 5.54 -22.16 3.74
CA ILE A 351 4.83 -21.72 2.54
C ILE A 351 5.30 -22.53 1.34
N LYS A 352 4.36 -23.20 0.68
CA LYS A 352 4.57 -23.90 -0.58
C LYS A 352 4.05 -23.03 -1.71
N PRO A 353 4.92 -22.33 -2.45
CA PRO A 353 4.50 -21.31 -3.41
C PRO A 353 3.49 -21.82 -4.44
N GLU A 354 3.69 -23.04 -4.92
CA GLU A 354 2.83 -23.70 -5.92
C GLU A 354 1.43 -24.07 -5.39
N VAL A 355 1.22 -24.02 -4.07
CA VAL A 355 -0.06 -24.33 -3.40
C VAL A 355 -0.62 -23.11 -2.67
N ASP A 356 0.24 -22.44 -1.91
CA ASP A 356 -0.19 -21.42 -0.96
C ASP A 356 -0.22 -20.02 -1.59
N LEU A 357 0.57 -19.80 -2.64
CA LEU A 357 0.60 -18.54 -3.41
C LEU A 357 0.01 -18.69 -4.81
N ALA A 358 -0.45 -19.88 -5.18
CA ALA A 358 -1.07 -20.11 -6.49
C ALA A 358 -2.41 -19.39 -6.62
N CYS A 359 -2.58 -18.69 -7.73
CA CYS A 359 -3.89 -18.20 -8.16
C CYS A 359 -4.60 -19.28 -8.97
N VAL A 360 -5.83 -19.56 -8.60
CA VAL A 360 -6.67 -20.56 -9.28
C VAL A 360 -7.70 -19.90 -10.22
N HIS A 361 -7.66 -18.55 -10.36
CA HIS A 361 -8.53 -17.76 -11.25
C HIS A 361 -7.82 -16.55 -11.81
#